data_5494198ca6581443b09efe74e718fd1e
#
_entry.id   5494198ca6581443b09efe74e718fd1e
#
_cell.length_a   1.000
_cell.length_b   1.000
_cell.length_c   1.000
_cell.angle_alpha   90.00
_cell.angle_beta   90.00
_cell.angle_gamma   90.00
#
_symmetry.space_group_name_H-M   'P 1'
#
loop_
_entity.id
_entity.type
_entity.pdbx_description
1 polymer ?
#
loop_
_entity_poly.entity_id
_entity_poly.type
_entity_poly.pdbx_seq_one_letter_code
_entity_poly.pdbx_strand_id
1 'polypeptide(L)'
;MSHGAVAETELPDPRAVLSPRELEVLDLAALGLTNLQIATRLHVTVHAVKFHLAAVYRKLGVSNRTEAVVLRLRTGGLAGGAATDTTDLVA
;
A
#
# COMPACT_ATOMS: atom_id res chain seq x y z
N MET A 1 11.07 -26.95 13.18
CA MET A 1 11.34 -25.53 13.09
C MET A 1 10.07 -24.76 12.91
N SER A 2 10.06 -23.63 13.49
CA SER A 2 8.86 -22.81 13.46
C SER A 2 8.87 -21.78 12.32
N HIS A 3 9.73 -22.00 11.34
CA HIS A 3 9.89 -21.00 10.29
C HIS A 3 8.61 -20.69 9.55
N GLY A 4 7.86 -21.71 9.21
CA GLY A 4 6.65 -21.50 8.45
C GLY A 4 5.65 -20.65 9.23
N ALA A 5 5.45 -21.00 10.47
CA ALA A 5 4.50 -20.27 11.30
C ALA A 5 4.96 -18.84 11.50
N VAL A 6 6.24 -18.65 11.75
CA VAL A 6 6.78 -17.33 11.96
C VAL A 6 6.60 -16.49 10.70
N ALA A 7 6.89 -17.09 9.55
CA ALA A 7 6.77 -16.37 8.30
C ALA A 7 5.33 -15.93 8.04
N GLU A 8 4.37 -16.75 8.41
CA GLU A 8 2.99 -16.39 8.21
C GLU A 8 2.56 -15.22 9.06
N THR A 9 3.08 -15.14 10.27
CA THR A 9 2.68 -14.07 11.16
C THR A 9 3.51 -12.83 10.97
N GLU A 10 4.57 -12.93 10.19
CA GLU A 10 5.50 -11.82 10.04
C GLU A 10 5.44 -11.24 8.65
N LEU A 11 4.23 -10.99 8.17
CA LEU A 11 4.09 -10.25 6.92
C LEU A 11 4.73 -8.89 7.10
N PRO A 12 5.41 -8.38 6.07
CA PRO A 12 5.98 -7.05 6.16
C PRO A 12 4.88 -6.04 6.48
N ASP A 13 5.15 -5.20 7.45
CA ASP A 13 4.23 -4.11 7.75
C ASP A 13 4.68 -2.91 6.94
N PRO A 14 3.88 -2.47 5.97
CA PRO A 14 4.26 -1.33 5.15
C PRO A 14 4.69 -0.12 5.96
N ARG A 15 4.04 0.11 7.11
CA ARG A 15 4.39 1.26 7.94
C ARG A 15 5.79 1.16 8.51
N ALA A 16 6.31 -0.06 8.65
CA ALA A 16 7.62 -0.26 9.24
C ALA A 16 8.74 -0.25 8.22
N VAL A 17 8.46 -0.65 6.98
CA VAL A 17 9.51 -0.83 5.99
C VAL A 17 9.54 0.21 4.89
N LEU A 18 8.47 0.96 4.72
CA LEU A 18 8.40 1.97 3.66
C LEU A 18 8.74 3.35 4.19
N SER A 19 9.33 4.17 3.33
CA SER A 19 9.51 5.57 3.66
C SER A 19 8.16 6.26 3.72
N PRO A 20 8.08 7.43 4.35
CA PRO A 20 6.81 8.16 4.40
C PRO A 20 6.21 8.41 3.03
N ARG A 21 7.03 8.77 2.05
CA ARG A 21 6.51 9.03 0.71
C ARG A 21 6.05 7.74 0.03
N GLU A 22 6.80 6.66 0.21
CA GLU A 22 6.38 5.38 -0.35
C GLU A 22 5.06 4.93 0.26
N LEU A 23 4.92 5.08 1.56
CA LEU A 23 3.68 4.71 2.22
C LEU A 23 2.53 5.57 1.71
N GLU A 24 2.76 6.85 1.55
CA GLU A 24 1.74 7.76 1.04
C GLU A 24 1.27 7.36 -0.35
N VAL A 25 2.21 7.02 -1.23
CA VAL A 25 1.87 6.57 -2.57
C VAL A 25 1.06 5.28 -2.51
N LEU A 26 1.48 4.34 -1.68
CA LEU A 26 0.76 3.09 -1.54
C LEU A 26 -0.64 3.31 -0.99
N ASP A 27 -0.80 4.19 -0.03
CA ASP A 27 -2.12 4.47 0.53
C ASP A 27 -3.07 5.04 -0.52
N LEU A 28 -2.57 5.94 -1.35
CA LEU A 28 -3.40 6.49 -2.42
C LEU A 28 -3.74 5.44 -3.46
N ALA A 29 -2.80 4.54 -3.74
CA ALA A 29 -3.09 3.41 -4.62
C ALA A 29 -4.16 2.51 -4.02
N ALA A 30 -4.12 2.30 -2.72
CA ALA A 30 -5.11 1.47 -2.04
C ALA A 30 -6.48 2.11 -2.07
N LEU A 31 -6.55 3.42 -2.18
CA LEU A 31 -7.83 4.14 -2.33
C LEU A 31 -8.34 4.10 -3.75
N GLY A 32 -7.60 3.51 -4.67
CA GLY A 32 -8.06 3.35 -6.05
C GLY A 32 -7.59 4.45 -7.00
N LEU A 33 -6.70 5.31 -6.57
CA LEU A 33 -6.21 6.36 -7.45
C LEU A 33 -5.29 5.78 -8.51
N THR A 34 -5.39 6.33 -9.72
CA THR A 34 -4.44 5.99 -10.79
C THR A 34 -3.11 6.69 -10.51
N ASN A 35 -2.06 6.27 -11.22
CA ASN A 35 -0.76 6.93 -11.07
C ASN A 35 -0.84 8.41 -11.39
N LEU A 36 -1.61 8.77 -12.40
CA LEU A 36 -1.77 10.18 -12.73
C LEU A 36 -2.45 10.94 -11.61
N GLN A 37 -3.48 10.36 -11.02
CA GLN A 37 -4.17 10.99 -9.91
C GLN A 37 -3.26 11.12 -8.70
N ILE A 38 -2.47 10.11 -8.43
CA ILE A 38 -1.49 10.17 -7.33
C ILE A 38 -0.48 11.28 -7.59
N ALA A 39 0.05 11.32 -8.81
CA ALA A 39 1.02 12.32 -9.19
C ALA A 39 0.45 13.73 -9.00
N THR A 40 -0.77 13.93 -9.43
CA THR A 40 -1.43 15.22 -9.28
C THR A 40 -1.62 15.57 -7.81
N ARG A 41 -2.07 14.61 -7.03
CA ARG A 41 -2.32 14.82 -5.61
C ARG A 41 -1.04 15.19 -4.86
N LEU A 42 0.06 14.56 -5.20
CA LEU A 42 1.31 14.75 -4.50
C LEU A 42 2.23 15.79 -5.15
N HIS A 43 1.79 16.38 -6.25
CA HIS A 43 2.57 17.38 -6.98
C HIS A 43 3.91 16.82 -7.45
N VAL A 44 3.88 15.61 -7.96
CA VAL A 44 5.05 14.95 -8.52
C VAL A 44 4.72 14.45 -9.92
N THR A 45 5.68 13.87 -10.59
CA THR A 45 5.45 13.31 -11.94
C THR A 45 4.93 11.89 -11.82
N VAL A 46 4.27 11.44 -12.90
CA VAL A 46 3.86 10.04 -12.98
C VAL A 46 5.08 9.13 -12.89
N HIS A 47 6.18 9.56 -13.50
CA HIS A 47 7.42 8.78 -13.44
C HIS A 47 7.87 8.58 -11.99
N ALA A 48 7.79 9.63 -11.19
CA ALA A 48 8.16 9.54 -9.79
C ALA A 48 7.24 8.56 -9.04
N VAL A 49 5.94 8.59 -9.35
CA VAL A 49 5.01 7.65 -8.74
C VAL A 49 5.40 6.22 -9.07
N LYS A 50 5.70 5.96 -10.35
CA LYS A 50 6.12 4.61 -10.76
C LYS A 50 7.40 4.20 -10.05
N PHE A 51 8.33 5.12 -9.88
CA PHE A 51 9.56 4.84 -9.18
C PHE A 51 9.29 4.46 -7.72
N HIS A 52 8.42 5.20 -7.05
CA HIS A 52 8.08 4.90 -5.68
C HIS A 52 7.35 3.55 -5.57
N LEU A 53 6.46 3.25 -6.50
CA LEU A 53 5.76 1.97 -6.49
C LEU A 53 6.72 0.80 -6.69
N ALA A 54 7.70 0.97 -7.57
CA ALA A 54 8.70 -0.09 -7.76
C ALA A 54 9.45 -0.36 -6.46
N ALA A 55 9.79 0.68 -5.74
CA ALA A 55 10.45 0.53 -4.45
C ALA A 55 9.53 -0.16 -3.43
N VAL A 56 8.25 0.21 -3.44
CA VAL A 56 7.26 -0.42 -2.58
C VAL A 56 7.21 -1.92 -2.83
N TYR A 57 7.09 -2.31 -4.10
CA TYR A 57 6.99 -3.73 -4.45
C TYR A 57 8.23 -4.48 -3.98
N ARG A 58 9.40 -3.90 -4.20
CA ARG A 58 10.65 -4.53 -3.79
C ARG A 58 10.72 -4.67 -2.27
N LYS A 59 10.39 -3.62 -1.55
CA LYS A 59 10.52 -3.62 -0.10
C LYS A 59 9.49 -4.53 0.56
N LEU A 60 8.32 -4.65 -0.02
CA LEU A 60 7.28 -5.53 0.52
C LEU A 60 7.41 -6.96 0.02
N GLY A 61 8.27 -7.20 -0.96
CA GLY A 61 8.43 -8.55 -1.51
C GLY A 61 7.24 -8.99 -2.32
N VAL A 62 6.56 -8.06 -2.98
CA VAL A 62 5.41 -8.39 -3.81
C VAL A 62 5.72 -8.09 -5.26
N SER A 63 4.89 -8.61 -6.16
CA SER A 63 5.19 -8.57 -7.59
C SER A 63 4.41 -7.50 -8.35
N ASN A 64 3.34 -6.99 -7.78
CA ASN A 64 2.49 -6.07 -8.52
C ASN A 64 1.66 -5.21 -7.59
N ARG A 65 0.96 -4.28 -8.20
CA ARG A 65 0.16 -3.30 -7.46
C ARG A 65 -0.91 -3.94 -6.60
N THR A 66 -1.62 -4.91 -7.16
CA THR A 66 -2.70 -5.56 -6.43
C THR A 66 -2.18 -6.23 -5.16
N GLU A 67 -1.06 -6.94 -5.27
CA GLU A 67 -0.49 -7.60 -4.10
C GLU A 67 -0.08 -6.59 -3.03
N ALA A 68 0.49 -5.48 -3.46
CA ALA A 68 0.90 -4.45 -2.52
C ALA A 68 -0.29 -3.84 -1.80
N VAL A 69 -1.35 -3.56 -2.53
CA VAL A 69 -2.56 -2.99 -1.95
C VAL A 69 -3.20 -3.97 -0.98
N VAL A 70 -3.28 -5.24 -1.37
CA VAL A 70 -3.85 -6.25 -0.50
C VAL A 70 -3.05 -6.35 0.80
N LEU A 71 -1.74 -6.36 0.69
CA LEU A 71 -0.90 -6.43 1.88
C LEU A 71 -1.12 -5.23 2.79
N ARG A 72 -1.19 -4.04 2.20
CA ARG A 72 -1.44 -2.83 2.97
C ARG A 72 -2.76 -2.91 3.75
N LEU A 73 -3.79 -3.38 3.09
CA LEU A 73 -5.10 -3.48 3.72
C LEU A 73 -5.12 -4.58 4.78
N ARG A 74 -4.44 -5.68 4.54
CA ARG A 74 -4.41 -6.79 5.48
C ARG A 74 -3.64 -6.45 6.75
N THR A 75 -2.66 -5.60 6.65
CA THR A 75 -1.86 -5.23 7.81
C THR A 75 -2.42 -4.05 8.57
N GLY A 76 -3.69 -3.77 8.35
CA GLY A 76 -4.40 -2.81 9.17
C GLY A 76 -4.28 -1.36 8.77
N GLY A 77 -3.72 -1.11 7.59
CA GLY A 77 -3.46 0.24 7.17
C GLY A 77 -4.70 1.10 7.13
N LEU A 78 -5.22 1.29 5.94
CA LEU A 78 -6.41 2.10 5.76
C LEU A 78 -7.66 1.40 6.23
N ALA A 79 -7.54 0.09 6.43
CA ALA A 79 -8.71 -0.75 6.64
C ALA A 79 -9.61 -0.27 7.75
N GLY A 80 -9.02 0.12 8.85
CA GLY A 80 -9.83 0.52 9.97
C GLY A 80 -10.77 1.66 9.63
N GLY A 81 -10.21 2.73 9.15
CA GLY A 81 -11.00 3.87 8.78
C GLY A 81 -11.78 3.64 7.51
N ALA A 82 -11.14 2.98 6.57
CA ALA A 82 -11.78 2.77 5.29
C ALA A 82 -13.02 1.90 5.39
N ALA A 83 -12.98 0.93 6.27
CA ALA A 83 -14.13 0.05 6.42
C ALA A 83 -15.37 0.82 6.81
N THR A 84 -15.22 1.76 7.69
CA THR A 84 -16.33 2.58 8.12
C THR A 84 -16.82 3.45 6.96
N ASP A 85 -15.89 4.05 6.28
CA ASP A 85 -16.25 4.93 5.18
C ASP A 85 -16.96 4.18 4.08
N THR A 86 -16.50 2.99 3.80
CA THR A 86 -17.10 2.20 2.75
C THR A 86 -18.56 1.89 3.08
N THR A 87 -18.83 1.61 4.33
CA THR A 87 -20.17 1.35 4.76
C THR A 87 -21.05 2.54 4.46
N ASP A 88 -20.56 3.71 4.76
CA ASP A 88 -21.30 4.93 4.51
C ASP A 88 -21.58 5.11 3.05
N LEU A 89 -20.60 4.83 2.22
CA LEU A 89 -20.76 5.01 0.80
C LEU A 89 -21.79 4.08 0.24
N VAL A 90 -21.82 2.88 0.74
CA VAL A 90 -22.80 1.90 0.26
C VAL A 90 -24.20 2.35 0.61
N ALA A 91 -24.31 2.90 1.75
CA ALA A 91 -25.60 3.40 2.17
C ALA A 91 -26.00 4.59 1.34
#